data_3337a70262e88b336ac2333d1cea9a96
#
_entry.id   3337a70262e88b336ac2333d1cea9a96
#
_cell.length_a   1.000
_cell.length_b   1.000
_cell.length_c   1.000
_cell.angle_alpha   90.00
_cell.angle_beta   90.00
_cell.angle_gamma   90.00
#
_symmetry.space_group_name_H-M   'P 1'
#
loop_
_entity.id
_entity.type
_entity.pdbx_description
1 polymer ?
#
loop_
_entity_poly.entity_id
_entity_poly.type
_entity_poly.pdbx_seq_one_letter_code
_entity_poly.pdbx_strand_id
1 'polypeptide(L)'
;MKKYLLVLFVMLLMTVSACSSAATPTPEVNAEQPQPTQANASPALKYYPLNTMTQIEEIDLILAAVASGDAQAVRNLFGFTTTTCKTVNALGAPPACREGEAEGTPIEVLPFLGPEGSYLRKDEAGNFPGLNVIGVYAIYQVSETAYSEENFPKGDYGIMLNALKNRPGVVLQIKDGLIVRIDYIFDPASMDATLQRDAANFVLPPKLN
;
A
#
# COMPACT_ATOMS: atom_id res chain seq x y z
N MET A 1 6.35 -48.64 -12.69
CA MET A 1 6.14 -48.60 -14.14
C MET A 1 6.49 -47.17 -14.55
N LYS A 2 7.74 -46.86 -14.88
CA LYS A 2 8.51 -47.00 -16.13
C LYS A 2 7.75 -46.56 -17.36
N LYS A 3 8.39 -45.60 -18.03
CA LYS A 3 8.33 -45.28 -19.44
C LYS A 3 7.28 -44.26 -19.83
N TYR A 4 7.53 -43.24 -20.59
CA TYR A 4 8.40 -42.86 -21.68
C TYR A 4 8.56 -41.35 -21.64
N LEU A 5 9.52 -40.74 -21.99
CA LEU A 5 10.56 -40.68 -22.81
C LEU A 5 10.89 -39.47 -23.51
N LEU A 6 11.94 -39.14 -23.63
CA LEU A 6 12.84 -38.77 -24.74
C LEU A 6 12.17 -38.53 -26.09
N VAL A 7 12.82 -37.59 -26.82
CA VAL A 7 12.71 -37.27 -28.27
C VAL A 7 11.82 -36.08 -28.57
N LEU A 8 12.35 -34.88 -28.81
CA LEU A 8 12.95 -34.53 -30.09
C LEU A 8 13.86 -33.28 -30.02
N PHE A 9 15.13 -33.55 -30.21
CA PHE A 9 16.13 -32.55 -30.60
C PHE A 9 16.07 -32.49 -32.13
N VAL A 10 15.59 -31.41 -32.72
CA VAL A 10 15.72 -31.16 -34.15
C VAL A 10 16.59 -29.95 -34.35
N MET A 11 17.81 -30.23 -34.78
CA MET A 11 18.69 -29.28 -35.45
C MET A 11 17.98 -28.62 -36.61
N LEU A 12 18.07 -27.29 -36.68
CA LEU A 12 17.95 -26.59 -37.92
C LEU A 12 19.13 -25.63 -38.06
N LEU A 13 20.19 -26.12 -38.65
CA LEU A 13 21.26 -25.34 -39.31
C LEU A 13 20.68 -24.75 -40.59
N MET A 14 20.67 -23.43 -40.71
CA MET A 14 20.57 -22.77 -42.01
C MET A 14 21.58 -21.65 -42.15
N THR A 15 22.62 -21.98 -42.82
CA THR A 15 23.39 -21.32 -43.88
C THR A 15 23.45 -19.78 -43.93
N VAL A 16 24.66 -19.35 -43.73
CA VAL A 16 25.21 -18.04 -44.08
C VAL A 16 25.16 -17.83 -45.59
N SER A 17 24.54 -16.76 -46.06
CA SER A 17 24.74 -16.23 -47.40
C SER A 17 25.37 -14.85 -47.29
N ALA A 18 26.64 -14.80 -47.62
CA ALA A 18 27.40 -13.56 -47.85
C ALA A 18 26.98 -13.00 -49.20
N CYS A 19 26.49 -11.77 -49.25
CA CYS A 19 26.46 -10.95 -50.44
C CYS A 19 27.33 -9.72 -50.18
N SER A 20 28.49 -9.73 -50.84
CA SER A 20 29.35 -8.61 -51.03
C SER A 20 28.73 -7.67 -52.08
N SER A 21 28.51 -6.42 -51.78
CA SER A 21 28.18 -5.37 -52.77
C SER A 21 28.96 -4.13 -52.49
N ALA A 22 29.50 -3.63 -53.59
CA ALA A 22 30.49 -2.56 -53.73
C ALA A 22 30.09 -1.22 -53.10
N ALA A 23 31.10 -0.55 -52.61
CA ALA A 23 31.01 0.79 -52.07
C ALA A 23 30.73 1.84 -53.18
N THR A 24 29.72 2.67 -53.00
CA THR A 24 29.53 3.95 -53.67
C THR A 24 29.65 5.05 -52.61
N PRO A 25 30.46 6.07 -52.76
CA PRO A 25 30.54 7.16 -51.78
C PRO A 25 29.31 8.05 -51.94
N THR A 26 28.43 8.05 -50.94
CA THR A 26 27.32 8.99 -50.82
C THR A 26 27.69 10.08 -49.83
N PRO A 27 27.27 11.35 -50.05
CA PRO A 27 27.70 12.50 -49.26
C PRO A 27 27.18 12.39 -47.80
N GLU A 28 28.05 12.86 -46.94
CA GLU A 28 27.89 12.97 -45.51
C GLU A 28 26.66 13.85 -45.16
N VAL A 29 25.50 13.23 -44.95
CA VAL A 29 24.36 13.88 -44.33
C VAL A 29 24.60 13.79 -42.84
N ASN A 30 24.78 14.97 -42.23
CA ASN A 30 24.90 15.18 -40.80
C ASN A 30 23.66 14.57 -40.13
N ALA A 31 23.76 13.33 -39.72
CA ALA A 31 22.68 12.64 -38.96
C ALA A 31 22.65 13.26 -37.58
N GLU A 32 21.71 14.17 -37.37
CA GLU A 32 21.31 14.67 -36.08
C GLU A 32 21.00 13.45 -35.16
N GLN A 33 21.89 13.24 -34.21
CA GLN A 33 21.82 12.14 -33.25
C GLN A 33 20.50 12.26 -32.51
N PRO A 34 19.61 11.23 -32.51
CA PRO A 34 18.37 11.32 -31.79
C PRO A 34 18.69 11.61 -30.31
N GLN A 35 18.34 12.81 -29.88
CA GLN A 35 18.41 13.19 -28.47
C GLN A 35 17.59 12.18 -27.69
N PRO A 36 18.15 11.57 -26.63
CA PRO A 36 17.38 10.61 -25.84
C PRO A 36 16.12 11.32 -25.31
N THR A 37 14.97 10.85 -25.76
CA THR A 37 13.67 11.28 -25.25
C THR A 37 13.72 11.10 -23.73
N GLN A 38 13.76 12.20 -23.00
CA GLN A 38 13.65 12.17 -21.56
C GLN A 38 12.33 11.45 -21.25
N ALA A 39 12.43 10.23 -20.75
CA ALA A 39 11.29 9.54 -20.19
C ALA A 39 10.64 10.51 -19.21
N ASN A 40 9.39 10.88 -19.45
CA ASN A 40 8.61 11.72 -18.56
C ASN A 40 8.65 11.05 -17.17
N ALA A 41 9.53 11.58 -16.31
CA ALA A 41 9.52 11.20 -14.91
C ALA A 41 8.12 11.53 -14.41
N SER A 42 7.37 10.51 -13.97
CA SER A 42 6.11 10.72 -13.24
C SER A 42 6.37 11.79 -12.19
N PRO A 43 5.53 12.82 -12.11
CA PRO A 43 5.72 13.90 -11.14
C PRO A 43 5.85 13.26 -9.75
N ALA A 44 6.98 13.52 -9.08
CA ALA A 44 7.20 13.01 -7.74
C ALA A 44 6.09 13.53 -6.84
N LEU A 45 5.32 12.61 -6.22
CA LEU A 45 4.27 12.97 -5.29
C LEU A 45 4.89 13.84 -4.19
N LYS A 46 4.42 15.09 -4.08
CA LYS A 46 4.86 15.99 -3.02
C LYS A 46 4.18 15.56 -1.72
N TYR A 47 4.96 15.43 -0.66
CA TYR A 47 4.46 15.07 0.66
C TYR A 47 5.04 16.01 1.72
N TYR A 48 4.42 16.01 2.89
CA TYR A 48 4.95 16.70 4.06
C TYR A 48 5.88 15.77 4.84
N PRO A 49 6.88 16.30 5.55
CA PRO A 49 7.70 15.50 6.46
C PRO A 49 6.84 14.77 7.52
N LEU A 50 7.27 13.59 7.97
CA LEU A 50 6.54 12.84 9.01
C LEU A 50 6.46 13.57 10.36
N ASN A 51 7.38 14.51 10.63
CA ASN A 51 7.38 15.33 11.83
C ASN A 51 6.59 16.65 11.68
N THR A 52 5.70 16.74 10.69
CA THR A 52 4.78 17.88 10.55
C THR A 52 3.83 17.92 11.73
N MET A 53 3.66 19.12 12.33
CA MET A 53 2.73 19.34 13.43
C MET A 53 1.40 19.87 12.90
N THR A 54 0.31 19.32 13.40
CA THR A 54 -1.07 19.72 13.05
C THR A 54 -1.74 20.58 14.13
N GLN A 55 -1.18 20.61 15.33
CA GLN A 55 -1.75 21.18 16.56
C GLN A 55 -2.99 20.40 17.07
N ILE A 56 -3.22 19.20 16.57
CA ILE A 56 -4.17 18.23 17.07
C ILE A 56 -3.37 17.13 17.76
N GLU A 57 -3.42 17.12 19.11
CA GLU A 57 -2.52 16.31 19.94
C GLU A 57 -2.54 14.83 19.55
N GLU A 58 -3.71 14.25 19.36
CA GLU A 58 -3.85 12.84 18.98
C GLU A 58 -3.21 12.51 17.63
N ILE A 59 -3.28 13.41 16.65
CA ILE A 59 -2.65 13.24 15.34
C ILE A 59 -1.13 13.38 15.48
N ASP A 60 -0.68 14.39 16.22
CA ASP A 60 0.74 14.69 16.38
C ASP A 60 1.47 13.56 17.14
N LEU A 61 0.81 12.91 18.10
CA LEU A 61 1.33 11.71 18.78
C LEU A 61 1.50 10.53 17.84
N ILE A 62 0.53 10.28 16.97
CA ILE A 62 0.60 9.20 15.97
C ILE A 62 1.71 9.50 14.95
N LEU A 63 1.79 10.74 14.44
CA LEU A 63 2.85 11.14 13.52
C LEU A 63 4.24 10.98 14.15
N ALA A 64 4.40 11.34 15.42
CA ALA A 64 5.65 11.15 16.15
C ALA A 64 6.03 9.66 16.26
N ALA A 65 5.07 8.79 16.57
CA ALA A 65 5.29 7.34 16.62
C ALA A 65 5.69 6.78 15.24
N VAL A 66 5.02 7.22 14.17
CA VAL A 66 5.36 6.82 12.80
C VAL A 66 6.73 7.35 12.39
N ALA A 67 7.05 8.61 12.72
CA ALA A 67 8.33 9.23 12.39
C ALA A 67 9.51 8.59 13.12
N SER A 68 9.29 8.00 14.29
CA SER A 68 10.34 7.28 15.02
C SER A 68 10.86 6.03 14.30
N GLY A 69 10.06 5.47 13.38
CA GLY A 69 10.35 4.18 12.74
C GLY A 69 10.27 2.97 13.68
N ASP A 70 9.91 3.18 14.94
CA ASP A 70 9.75 2.11 15.92
C ASP A 70 8.37 1.46 15.79
N ALA A 71 8.35 0.22 15.36
CA ALA A 71 7.11 -0.57 15.25
C ALA A 71 6.38 -0.71 16.60
N GLN A 72 7.11 -0.73 17.73
CA GLN A 72 6.49 -0.82 19.05
C GLN A 72 5.76 0.49 19.40
N ALA A 73 6.34 1.65 19.09
CA ALA A 73 5.68 2.93 19.31
C ALA A 73 4.35 3.02 18.56
N VAL A 74 4.31 2.53 17.31
CA VAL A 74 3.08 2.47 16.52
C VAL A 74 2.08 1.47 17.11
N ARG A 75 2.52 0.28 17.51
CA ARG A 75 1.67 -0.77 18.12
C ARG A 75 1.00 -0.29 19.40
N ASN A 76 1.69 0.52 20.20
CA ASN A 76 1.14 1.06 21.45
C ASN A 76 -0.07 1.98 21.22
N LEU A 77 -0.29 2.42 19.99
CA LEU A 77 -1.41 3.26 19.56
C LEU A 77 -2.52 2.47 18.85
N PHE A 78 -2.47 1.14 18.83
CA PHE A 78 -3.53 0.35 18.22
C PHE A 78 -4.78 0.32 19.08
N GLY A 79 -5.92 0.68 18.45
CA GLY A 79 -7.27 0.51 18.99
C GLY A 79 -7.88 -0.78 18.42
N PHE A 80 -7.94 -1.82 19.25
CA PHE A 80 -8.50 -3.09 18.84
C PHE A 80 -10.03 -3.07 18.93
N THR A 81 -10.70 -3.68 17.94
CA THR A 81 -12.13 -3.95 17.97
C THR A 81 -12.38 -5.43 18.27
N THR A 82 -13.55 -5.74 18.81
CA THR A 82 -13.94 -7.13 19.05
C THR A 82 -14.73 -7.65 17.85
N THR A 83 -14.34 -8.80 17.35
CA THR A 83 -15.09 -9.58 16.37
C THR A 83 -15.17 -11.03 16.84
N THR A 84 -15.80 -11.93 16.07
CA THR A 84 -15.85 -13.34 16.39
C THR A 84 -15.08 -14.16 15.38
N CYS A 85 -14.32 -15.16 15.82
CA CYS A 85 -13.64 -16.04 14.89
C CYS A 85 -14.62 -16.91 14.09
N LYS A 86 -14.22 -17.34 12.89
CA LYS A 86 -14.99 -18.19 11.98
C LYS A 86 -14.26 -19.49 11.68
N THR A 87 -14.99 -20.57 11.47
CA THR A 87 -14.37 -21.86 11.06
C THR A 87 -13.92 -21.84 9.61
N VAL A 88 -14.53 -20.98 8.79
CA VAL A 88 -14.18 -20.84 7.37
C VAL A 88 -13.22 -19.66 7.19
N ASN A 89 -12.06 -19.95 6.62
CA ASN A 89 -11.13 -18.89 6.21
C ASN A 89 -11.54 -18.37 4.82
N ALA A 90 -12.08 -17.17 4.75
CA ALA A 90 -12.47 -16.50 3.51
C ALA A 90 -11.86 -15.08 3.47
N LEU A 91 -11.66 -14.57 2.27
CA LEU A 91 -11.13 -13.23 2.04
C LEU A 91 -12.06 -12.18 2.66
N GLY A 92 -11.51 -11.28 3.45
CA GLY A 92 -12.26 -10.25 4.17
C GLY A 92 -13.07 -10.75 5.37
N ALA A 93 -13.16 -12.05 5.58
CA ALA A 93 -13.83 -12.60 6.77
C ALA A 93 -12.99 -12.36 8.03
N PRO A 94 -13.63 -12.35 9.22
CA PRO A 94 -12.93 -12.40 10.50
C PRO A 94 -11.94 -13.56 10.56
N PRO A 95 -10.89 -13.48 11.39
CA PRO A 95 -9.87 -14.51 11.49
C PRO A 95 -10.45 -15.89 11.76
N ALA A 96 -9.81 -16.91 11.18
CA ALA A 96 -10.16 -18.29 11.49
C ALA A 96 -9.99 -18.58 12.99
N CYS A 97 -10.88 -19.42 13.53
CA CYS A 97 -10.74 -19.93 14.88
C CYS A 97 -9.45 -20.76 14.97
N ARG A 98 -8.71 -20.62 16.06
CA ARG A 98 -7.54 -21.45 16.36
C ARG A 98 -7.99 -22.80 16.93
N GLU A 99 -7.04 -23.72 16.99
CA GLU A 99 -7.27 -25.01 17.65
C GLU A 99 -7.75 -24.79 19.09
N GLY A 100 -8.90 -25.41 19.42
CA GLY A 100 -9.56 -25.25 20.72
C GLY A 100 -10.51 -24.06 20.84
N GLU A 101 -10.58 -23.15 19.86
CA GLU A 101 -11.57 -22.09 19.81
C GLU A 101 -12.84 -22.58 19.10
N ALA A 102 -14.00 -22.39 19.73
CA ALA A 102 -15.29 -22.63 19.07
C ALA A 102 -15.60 -21.48 18.10
N GLU A 103 -16.32 -21.75 17.01
CA GLU A 103 -16.85 -20.71 16.15
C GLU A 103 -17.70 -19.72 16.94
N GLY A 104 -17.50 -18.42 16.68
CA GLY A 104 -18.16 -17.36 17.41
C GLY A 104 -17.42 -16.91 18.68
N THR A 105 -16.26 -17.50 19.01
CA THR A 105 -15.42 -17.01 20.11
C THR A 105 -15.03 -15.55 19.86
N PRO A 106 -15.28 -14.62 20.81
CA PRO A 106 -14.86 -13.23 20.71
C PRO A 106 -13.33 -13.12 20.68
N ILE A 107 -12.82 -12.32 19.74
CA ILE A 107 -11.40 -12.02 19.58
C ILE A 107 -11.17 -10.52 19.36
N GLU A 108 -10.09 -9.98 19.91
CA GLU A 108 -9.69 -8.60 19.66
C GLU A 108 -8.77 -8.52 18.42
N VAL A 109 -9.09 -7.61 17.51
CA VAL A 109 -8.38 -7.48 16.22
C VAL A 109 -8.17 -6.02 15.84
N LEU A 110 -7.08 -5.75 15.10
CA LEU A 110 -6.92 -4.55 14.29
C LEU A 110 -7.25 -4.90 12.84
N PRO A 111 -8.25 -4.28 12.23
CA PRO A 111 -8.59 -4.54 10.84
C PRO A 111 -7.64 -3.80 9.88
N PHE A 112 -7.36 -4.47 8.76
CA PHE A 112 -6.64 -3.94 7.61
C PHE A 112 -7.54 -4.01 6.39
N LEU A 113 -7.69 -2.89 5.68
CA LEU A 113 -8.46 -2.84 4.45
C LEU A 113 -7.50 -2.64 3.26
N GLY A 114 -7.72 -3.42 2.23
CA GLY A 114 -7.01 -3.39 0.95
C GLY A 114 -7.97 -3.83 -0.15
N PRO A 115 -7.50 -4.48 -1.22
CA PRO A 115 -8.38 -5.15 -2.16
C PRO A 115 -9.23 -6.23 -1.47
N GLU A 116 -8.69 -6.78 -0.38
CA GLU A 116 -9.32 -7.77 0.48
C GLU A 116 -9.05 -7.36 1.93
N GLY A 117 -10.07 -7.49 2.79
CA GLY A 117 -9.92 -7.23 4.21
C GLY A 117 -9.06 -8.31 4.88
N SER A 118 -8.34 -7.91 5.91
CA SER A 118 -7.57 -8.81 6.77
C SER A 118 -7.55 -8.29 8.20
N TYR A 119 -7.02 -9.09 9.13
CA TYR A 119 -7.02 -8.74 10.54
C TYR A 119 -5.71 -9.16 11.20
N LEU A 120 -5.26 -8.36 12.14
CA LEU A 120 -4.19 -8.69 13.07
C LEU A 120 -4.81 -8.93 14.45
N ARG A 121 -4.68 -10.13 14.98
CA ARG A 121 -5.11 -10.42 16.35
C ARG A 121 -4.26 -9.64 17.34
N LYS A 122 -4.83 -9.18 18.43
CA LYS A 122 -4.15 -8.41 19.47
C LYS A 122 -2.95 -9.15 20.05
N ASP A 123 -3.08 -10.44 20.30
CA ASP A 123 -2.00 -11.28 20.80
C ASP A 123 -0.89 -11.55 19.77
N GLU A 124 -1.14 -11.26 18.50
CA GLU A 124 -0.17 -11.30 17.40
C GLU A 124 0.38 -9.92 17.02
N ALA A 125 -0.05 -8.86 17.71
CA ALA A 125 0.38 -7.48 17.39
C ALA A 125 1.91 -7.31 17.40
N GLY A 126 2.63 -8.14 18.18
CA GLY A 126 4.09 -8.20 18.16
C GLY A 126 4.69 -8.49 16.77
N ASN A 127 3.94 -9.16 15.89
CA ASN A 127 4.36 -9.50 14.52
C ASN A 127 4.18 -8.34 13.52
N PHE A 128 3.57 -7.22 13.93
CA PHE A 128 3.43 -6.05 13.04
C PHE A 128 4.81 -5.46 12.70
N PRO A 129 5.20 -5.41 11.42
CA PRO A 129 6.56 -5.05 11.03
C PRO A 129 6.83 -3.55 11.08
N GLY A 130 5.84 -2.73 11.45
CA GLY A 130 5.88 -1.28 11.35
C GLY A 130 5.38 -0.76 9.99
N LEU A 131 5.38 0.57 9.86
CA LEU A 131 4.99 1.27 8.66
C LEU A 131 6.23 1.70 7.88
N ASN A 132 6.32 1.27 6.62
CA ASN A 132 7.42 1.66 5.75
C ASN A 132 6.98 2.84 4.88
N VAL A 133 7.01 4.06 5.45
CA VAL A 133 6.49 5.29 4.87
C VAL A 133 7.55 6.40 4.80
N ILE A 134 7.37 7.37 3.90
CA ILE A 134 8.34 8.44 3.64
C ILE A 134 7.81 9.84 3.94
N GLY A 135 6.51 10.00 4.12
CA GLY A 135 5.92 11.30 4.41
C GLY A 135 4.42 11.28 4.48
N VAL A 136 3.83 12.39 4.85
CA VAL A 136 2.39 12.59 4.92
C VAL A 136 1.89 13.13 3.59
N TYR A 137 0.91 12.45 2.99
CA TYR A 137 0.25 12.93 1.78
C TYR A 137 -0.87 13.93 2.10
N ALA A 138 -1.76 13.55 3.02
CA ALA A 138 -2.86 14.38 3.50
C ALA A 138 -3.31 13.94 4.90
N ILE A 139 -3.95 14.86 5.64
CA ILE A 139 -4.66 14.58 6.90
C ILE A 139 -6.03 15.21 6.79
N TYR A 140 -7.07 14.46 7.16
CA TYR A 140 -8.45 14.90 6.97
C TYR A 140 -9.38 14.38 8.07
N GLN A 141 -10.48 15.09 8.28
CA GLN A 141 -11.64 14.58 9.02
C GLN A 141 -12.38 13.60 8.13
N VAL A 142 -12.74 12.46 8.69
CA VAL A 142 -13.40 11.39 7.94
C VAL A 142 -14.88 11.75 7.72
N SER A 143 -15.34 11.59 6.48
CA SER A 143 -16.74 11.86 6.10
C SER A 143 -17.70 10.84 6.75
N GLU A 144 -18.93 11.28 7.00
CA GLU A 144 -20.00 10.38 7.43
C GLU A 144 -20.30 9.29 6.40
N THR A 145 -20.06 9.58 5.12
CA THR A 145 -20.28 8.63 4.01
C THR A 145 -19.07 7.73 3.71
N ALA A 146 -17.96 7.91 4.45
CA ALA A 146 -16.79 7.03 4.31
C ALA A 146 -17.15 5.59 4.68
N TYR A 147 -16.49 4.64 4.00
CA TYR A 147 -16.73 3.22 4.26
C TYR A 147 -16.52 2.85 5.72
N SER A 148 -17.52 2.24 6.30
CA SER A 148 -17.51 1.71 7.67
C SER A 148 -18.45 0.52 7.77
N GLU A 149 -17.97 -0.55 8.39
CA GLU A 149 -18.75 -1.74 8.77
C GLU A 149 -18.38 -2.14 10.19
N GLU A 150 -19.17 -3.04 10.80
CA GLU A 150 -18.93 -3.50 12.17
C GLU A 150 -17.51 -3.99 12.40
N ASN A 151 -16.96 -4.75 11.44
CA ASN A 151 -15.61 -5.29 11.52
C ASN A 151 -14.51 -4.37 10.94
N PHE A 152 -14.91 -3.26 10.29
CA PHE A 152 -14.02 -2.28 9.68
C PHE A 152 -14.45 -0.86 10.07
N PRO A 153 -14.28 -0.48 11.34
CA PRO A 153 -14.70 0.83 11.81
C PRO A 153 -13.93 1.94 11.10
N LYS A 154 -14.60 3.07 10.83
CA LYS A 154 -13.94 4.30 10.39
C LYS A 154 -13.42 5.08 11.58
N GLY A 155 -12.40 5.92 11.34
CA GLY A 155 -11.92 6.90 12.30
C GLY A 155 -12.72 8.21 12.27
N ASP A 156 -12.36 9.12 13.14
CA ASP A 156 -12.75 10.54 13.09
C ASP A 156 -11.78 11.31 12.18
N TYR A 157 -10.52 10.85 12.13
CA TYR A 157 -9.48 11.37 11.23
C TYR A 157 -8.85 10.27 10.39
N GLY A 158 -8.42 10.65 9.18
CA GLY A 158 -7.59 9.84 8.29
C GLY A 158 -6.22 10.49 8.12
N ILE A 159 -5.14 9.74 8.41
CA ILE A 159 -3.77 10.13 8.09
C ILE A 159 -3.32 9.34 6.89
N MET A 160 -3.26 9.97 5.72
CA MET A 160 -2.78 9.34 4.50
C MET A 160 -1.27 9.56 4.36
N LEU A 161 -0.53 8.47 4.31
CA LEU A 161 0.93 8.43 4.24
C LEU A 161 1.39 7.90 2.89
N ASN A 162 2.46 8.47 2.33
CA ASN A 162 3.17 7.88 1.21
C ASN A 162 4.00 6.69 1.70
N ALA A 163 3.81 5.54 1.08
CA ALA A 163 4.54 4.32 1.42
C ALA A 163 5.76 4.12 0.49
N LEU A 164 6.77 3.41 1.01
CA LEU A 164 7.91 2.93 0.22
C LEU A 164 7.54 1.63 -0.52
N LYS A 165 8.16 1.45 -1.70
CA LYS A 165 8.05 0.24 -2.52
C LYS A 165 6.60 0.01 -3.04
N ASN A 166 6.15 -1.20 -3.12
CA ASN A 166 5.02 -1.70 -3.91
C ASN A 166 3.61 -1.13 -3.57
N ARG A 167 3.51 -0.11 -2.74
CA ARG A 167 2.25 0.53 -2.35
C ARG A 167 2.43 2.04 -2.34
N PRO A 168 1.61 2.81 -3.06
CA PRO A 168 1.73 4.26 -3.06
C PRO A 168 1.31 4.88 -1.73
N GLY A 169 0.38 4.26 -0.99
CA GLY A 169 -0.14 4.86 0.23
C GLY A 169 -0.64 3.89 1.28
N VAL A 170 -0.74 4.43 2.49
CA VAL A 170 -1.38 3.83 3.66
C VAL A 170 -2.25 4.89 4.31
N VAL A 171 -3.49 4.58 4.68
CA VAL A 171 -4.32 5.45 5.52
C VAL A 171 -4.44 4.84 6.91
N LEU A 172 -4.11 5.61 7.92
CA LEU A 172 -4.41 5.29 9.31
C LEU A 172 -5.74 5.93 9.67
N GLN A 173 -6.73 5.13 10.03
CA GLN A 173 -8.01 5.58 10.55
C GLN A 173 -7.85 5.80 12.05
N ILE A 174 -8.07 7.02 12.52
CA ILE A 174 -7.81 7.45 13.89
C ILE A 174 -9.12 7.73 14.59
N LYS A 175 -9.31 7.15 15.76
CA LYS A 175 -10.45 7.40 16.63
C LYS A 175 -9.99 7.41 18.09
N ASP A 176 -10.40 8.42 18.84
CA ASP A 176 -10.04 8.58 20.26
C ASP A 176 -8.51 8.48 20.50
N GLY A 177 -7.70 9.02 19.59
CA GLY A 177 -6.23 8.99 19.65
C GLY A 177 -5.60 7.63 19.33
N LEU A 178 -6.37 6.66 18.86
CA LEU A 178 -5.90 5.31 18.52
C LEU A 178 -6.05 5.02 17.02
N ILE A 179 -5.20 4.17 16.50
CA ILE A 179 -5.28 3.62 15.14
C ILE A 179 -6.28 2.45 15.18
N VAL A 180 -7.49 2.66 14.67
CA VAL A 180 -8.57 1.67 14.71
C VAL A 180 -8.67 0.81 13.43
N ARG A 181 -8.04 1.26 12.33
CA ARG A 181 -7.94 0.53 11.06
C ARG A 181 -6.77 1.05 10.25
N ILE A 182 -6.16 0.18 9.44
CA ILE A 182 -5.11 0.54 8.48
C ILE A 182 -5.57 0.17 7.08
N ASP A 183 -5.66 1.15 6.18
CA ASP A 183 -6.10 0.94 4.80
C ASP A 183 -4.90 1.02 3.87
N TYR A 184 -4.69 0.01 3.03
CA TYR A 184 -3.63 -0.02 2.03
C TYR A 184 -4.12 0.45 0.67
N ILE A 185 -3.39 1.38 0.05
CA ILE A 185 -3.64 1.87 -1.29
C ILE A 185 -2.60 1.28 -2.22
N PHE A 186 -3.03 0.68 -3.34
CA PHE A 186 -2.16 -0.11 -4.23
C PHE A 186 -1.82 0.59 -5.54
N ASP A 187 -2.47 1.70 -5.86
CA ASP A 187 -2.14 2.52 -7.02
C ASP A 187 -2.24 4.03 -6.69
N PRO A 188 -1.43 4.89 -7.34
CA PRO A 188 -1.42 6.33 -7.04
C PRO A 188 -2.75 7.05 -7.32
N ALA A 189 -3.51 6.62 -8.34
CA ALA A 189 -4.79 7.24 -8.67
C ALA A 189 -5.83 7.01 -7.58
N SER A 190 -5.75 5.89 -6.87
CA SER A 190 -6.62 5.57 -5.75
C SER A 190 -6.38 6.46 -4.53
N MET A 191 -5.25 7.16 -4.41
CA MET A 191 -5.03 8.12 -3.30
C MET A 191 -6.00 9.29 -3.40
N ASP A 192 -6.08 9.94 -4.55
CA ASP A 192 -7.00 11.06 -4.75
C ASP A 192 -8.47 10.61 -4.72
N ALA A 193 -8.77 9.45 -5.29
CA ALA A 193 -10.13 8.88 -5.23
C ALA A 193 -10.55 8.57 -3.77
N THR A 194 -9.62 8.07 -2.94
CA THR A 194 -9.88 7.86 -1.51
C THR A 194 -10.16 9.18 -0.80
N LEU A 195 -9.37 10.22 -1.05
CA LEU A 195 -9.62 11.54 -0.45
C LEU A 195 -10.96 12.13 -0.89
N GLN A 196 -11.32 12.02 -2.18
CA GLN A 196 -12.61 12.51 -2.68
C GLN A 196 -13.80 11.81 -2.03
N ARG A 197 -13.66 10.53 -1.70
CA ARG A 197 -14.72 9.73 -1.07
C ARG A 197 -14.78 9.96 0.44
N ASP A 198 -13.61 9.98 1.11
CA ASP A 198 -13.51 9.82 2.56
C ASP A 198 -13.25 11.11 3.32
N ALA A 199 -12.74 12.17 2.68
CA ALA A 199 -12.43 13.42 3.37
C ALA A 199 -13.65 14.36 3.42
N ALA A 200 -14.07 14.74 4.62
CA ALA A 200 -15.05 15.82 4.84
C ALA A 200 -14.36 17.19 4.81
N ASN A 201 -13.27 17.32 5.56
CA ASN A 201 -12.45 18.54 5.64
C ASN A 201 -10.97 18.15 5.74
N PHE A 202 -10.10 19.01 5.23
CA PHE A 202 -8.65 18.81 5.36
C PHE A 202 -8.10 19.54 6.59
N VAL A 203 -7.36 18.81 7.41
CA VAL A 203 -6.42 19.35 8.40
C VAL A 203 -5.12 19.73 7.68
N LEU A 204 -4.67 18.87 6.78
CA LEU A 204 -3.50 19.06 5.94
C LEU A 204 -3.82 18.56 4.53
N PRO A 205 -4.10 19.46 3.55
CA PRO A 205 -4.47 19.05 2.20
C PRO A 205 -3.28 18.45 1.44
N PRO A 206 -3.52 17.65 0.38
CA PRO A 206 -2.44 17.21 -0.50
C PRO A 206 -1.71 18.40 -1.10
N LYS A 207 -0.38 18.30 -1.25
CA LYS A 207 0.40 19.33 -1.96
C LYS A 207 0.11 19.22 -3.46
N LEU A 208 -0.49 20.25 -4.02
CA LEU A 208 -0.67 20.37 -5.47
C LEU A 208 0.69 20.52 -6.17
N ASN A 209 0.80 19.91 -7.37
CA ASN A 209 1.96 20.06 -8.26
C ASN A 209 1.99 21.43 -8.94
#